data_73d42db1c64ec593e1b19f17307f246e
#
_entry.id   73d42db1c64ec593e1b19f17307f246e
#
_cell.length_a   1.000
_cell.length_b   1.000
_cell.length_c   1.000
_cell.angle_alpha   90.00
_cell.angle_beta   90.00
_cell.angle_gamma   90.00
#
_symmetry.space_group_name_H-M   'P 1'
#
loop_
_entity.id
_entity.type
_entity.pdbx_description
1 polymer ?
#
loop_
_entity_poly.entity_id
_entity_poly.type
_entity_poly.pdbx_seq_one_letter_code
_entity_poly.pdbx_strand_id
1 'polypeptide(L)'
;MPELLDVNRRFLLVRRPNGAPVAEDFSLVSEALPELAEGQFLIRNHYASLDPAMRGWMDDAPSYMPPIPLGTSVRASTVGEVVASKTADFPVGQWVSGLNAIEEYSVSQSGGFSAAIDPTIVPSPTNFLSVLGAVGMTAYFGYLEVCKPQPGDVVMVTGAAGAVGSLVGQ
;
A
#
# COMPACT_ATOMS: atom_id res chain seq x y z
N MET A 1 -7.86 -2.59 -24.04
CA MET A 1 -8.13 -2.41 -22.61
C MET A 1 -8.00 -3.78 -21.95
N PRO A 2 -7.33 -3.93 -20.81
CA PRO A 2 -7.34 -5.20 -20.11
C PRO A 2 -8.79 -5.55 -19.74
N GLU A 3 -9.16 -6.81 -19.96
CA GLU A 3 -10.49 -7.31 -19.63
C GLU A 3 -10.69 -7.18 -18.11
N LEU A 4 -11.73 -6.44 -17.70
CA LEU A 4 -12.11 -6.36 -16.29
C LEU A 4 -12.62 -7.74 -15.87
N LEU A 5 -12.13 -8.26 -14.76
CA LEU A 5 -12.74 -9.44 -14.14
C LEU A 5 -14.12 -9.02 -13.59
N ASP A 6 -15.10 -9.91 -13.70
CA ASP A 6 -16.45 -9.64 -13.20
C ASP A 6 -16.53 -9.63 -11.65
N VAL A 7 -15.46 -10.07 -11.00
CA VAL A 7 -15.39 -10.23 -9.54
C VAL A 7 -14.12 -9.60 -8.96
N ASN A 8 -14.24 -9.12 -7.73
CA ASN A 8 -13.14 -8.66 -6.89
C ASN A 8 -12.79 -9.74 -5.86
N ARG A 9 -11.60 -10.31 -5.93
CA ARG A 9 -11.08 -11.18 -4.88
C ARG A 9 -10.41 -10.34 -3.80
N ARG A 10 -10.81 -10.57 -2.54
CA ARG A 10 -10.43 -9.73 -1.41
C ARG A 10 -10.01 -10.58 -0.22
N PHE A 11 -8.93 -10.19 0.46
CA PHE A 11 -8.55 -10.74 1.76
C PHE A 11 -9.19 -9.91 2.87
N LEU A 12 -10.18 -10.48 3.56
CA LEU A 12 -10.83 -9.83 4.70
C LEU A 12 -10.13 -10.21 6.00
N LEU A 13 -9.98 -9.26 6.91
CA LEU A 13 -9.62 -9.53 8.30
C LEU A 13 -10.88 -10.00 9.04
N VAL A 14 -10.96 -11.27 9.42
CA VAL A 14 -12.15 -11.86 10.08
C VAL A 14 -11.97 -12.06 11.57
N ARG A 15 -10.73 -12.05 12.05
CA ARG A 15 -10.38 -12.20 13.46
C ARG A 15 -9.14 -11.36 13.77
N ARG A 16 -9.07 -10.81 14.98
CA ARG A 16 -7.86 -10.12 15.48
C ARG A 16 -6.75 -11.14 15.73
N PRO A 17 -5.57 -11.02 15.11
CA PRO A 17 -4.45 -11.92 15.38
C PRO A 17 -3.99 -11.84 16.85
N ASN A 18 -3.72 -12.99 17.45
CA ASN A 18 -3.06 -13.07 18.75
C ASN A 18 -1.59 -13.50 18.55
N GLY A 19 -0.67 -12.56 18.62
CA GLY A 19 0.72 -12.78 18.21
C GLY A 19 0.92 -12.63 16.70
N ALA A 20 1.64 -13.55 16.07
CA ALA A 20 1.79 -13.57 14.61
C ALA A 20 0.46 -13.90 13.93
N PRO A 21 0.12 -13.22 12.81
CA PRO A 21 -1.06 -13.56 12.04
C PRO A 21 -1.00 -14.99 11.51
N VAL A 22 -2.15 -15.67 11.50
CA VAL A 22 -2.31 -17.02 10.96
C VAL A 22 -3.42 -17.02 9.90
N ALA A 23 -3.51 -18.09 9.09
CA ALA A 23 -4.45 -18.15 7.98
C ALA A 23 -5.91 -17.94 8.41
N GLU A 24 -6.26 -18.42 9.59
CA GLU A 24 -7.63 -18.37 10.16
C GLU A 24 -8.05 -16.95 10.58
N ASP A 25 -7.12 -15.98 10.62
CA ASP A 25 -7.43 -14.57 10.87
C ASP A 25 -7.99 -13.88 9.63
N PHE A 26 -7.89 -14.54 8.46
CA PHE A 26 -8.27 -14.00 7.17
C PHE A 26 -9.30 -14.88 6.45
N SER A 27 -10.06 -14.26 5.56
CA SER A 27 -10.94 -14.95 4.62
C SER A 27 -10.75 -14.39 3.22
N LEU A 28 -10.50 -15.27 2.25
CA LEU A 28 -10.51 -14.89 0.84
C LEU A 28 -11.96 -15.00 0.32
N VAL A 29 -12.50 -13.87 -0.13
CA VAL A 29 -13.85 -13.81 -0.70
C VAL A 29 -13.80 -13.32 -2.14
N SER A 30 -14.84 -13.63 -2.91
CA SER A 30 -15.07 -13.12 -4.27
C SER A 30 -16.42 -12.43 -4.30
N GLU A 31 -16.44 -11.15 -4.66
CA GLU A 31 -17.64 -10.32 -4.68
C GLU A 31 -17.75 -9.60 -6.03
N ALA A 32 -18.94 -9.14 -6.38
CA ALA A 32 -19.12 -8.31 -7.57
C ALA A 32 -18.29 -7.01 -7.44
N LEU A 33 -17.86 -6.46 -8.58
CA LEU A 33 -17.22 -5.15 -8.56
C LEU A 33 -18.19 -4.09 -8.02
N PRO A 34 -17.71 -3.17 -7.16
CA PRO A 34 -18.54 -2.13 -6.61
C PRO A 34 -18.93 -1.10 -7.68
N GLU A 35 -20.15 -0.57 -7.58
CA GLU A 35 -20.54 0.60 -8.36
C GLU A 35 -19.82 1.85 -7.83
N LEU A 36 -19.31 2.67 -8.76
CA LEU A 36 -18.63 3.92 -8.41
C LEU A 36 -19.66 5.03 -8.17
N ALA A 37 -19.48 5.80 -7.12
CA ALA A 37 -20.12 7.09 -6.92
C ALA A 37 -19.36 8.21 -7.66
N GLU A 38 -19.96 9.40 -7.79
CA GLU A 38 -19.28 10.57 -8.33
C GLU A 38 -18.04 10.93 -7.52
N GLY A 39 -16.95 11.28 -8.21
CA GLY A 39 -15.66 11.57 -7.61
C GLY A 39 -14.81 10.32 -7.28
N GLN A 40 -15.33 9.11 -7.50
CA GLN A 40 -14.63 7.86 -7.27
C GLN A 40 -14.00 7.30 -8.53
N PHE A 41 -12.98 6.45 -8.32
CA PHE A 41 -12.35 5.67 -9.39
C PHE A 41 -11.99 4.27 -8.88
N LEU A 42 -11.92 3.32 -9.79
CA LEU A 42 -11.58 1.91 -9.54
C LEU A 42 -10.15 1.65 -9.97
N ILE A 43 -9.36 1.15 -9.05
CA ILE A 43 -7.96 0.77 -9.26
C ILE A 43 -7.89 -0.75 -9.39
N ARG A 44 -7.30 -1.25 -10.47
CA ARG A 44 -6.82 -2.63 -10.52
C ARG A 44 -5.45 -2.68 -9.87
N ASN A 45 -5.35 -3.32 -8.70
CA ASN A 45 -4.09 -3.46 -7.99
C ASN A 45 -3.21 -4.51 -8.68
N HIS A 46 -2.01 -4.11 -9.11
CA HIS A 46 -1.01 -5.01 -9.68
C HIS A 46 -0.05 -5.54 -8.62
N TYR A 47 0.24 -4.70 -7.61
CA TYR A 47 1.17 -5.02 -6.53
C TYR A 47 0.64 -4.49 -5.21
N ALA A 48 0.85 -5.26 -4.14
CA ALA A 48 0.61 -4.85 -2.75
C ALA A 48 1.87 -5.07 -1.92
N SER A 49 2.19 -4.12 -1.04
CA SER A 49 3.30 -4.24 -0.10
C SER A 49 2.83 -4.94 1.17
N LEU A 50 3.66 -5.83 1.69
CA LEU A 50 3.45 -6.45 3.01
C LEU A 50 4.40 -5.77 4.00
N ASP A 51 3.83 -4.87 4.80
CA ASP A 51 4.58 -4.04 5.71
C ASP A 51 4.36 -4.45 7.18
N PRO A 52 5.38 -4.39 8.06
CA PRO A 52 5.22 -4.68 9.49
C PRO A 52 4.12 -3.85 10.17
N ALA A 53 3.88 -2.62 9.70
CA ALA A 53 2.83 -1.73 10.20
C ALA A 53 1.42 -2.35 10.10
N MET A 54 1.18 -3.21 9.10
CA MET A 54 -0.09 -3.88 8.89
C MET A 54 -0.50 -4.70 10.12
N ARG A 55 0.47 -5.33 10.82
CA ARG A 55 0.19 -6.09 12.04
C ARG A 55 -0.42 -5.19 13.13
N GLY A 56 0.14 -3.99 13.32
CA GLY A 56 -0.41 -3.02 14.28
C GLY A 56 -1.80 -2.50 13.91
N TRP A 57 -2.10 -2.38 12.63
CA TRP A 57 -3.43 -1.97 12.16
C TRP A 57 -4.51 -3.05 12.35
N MET A 58 -4.12 -4.31 12.57
CA MET A 58 -5.04 -5.40 12.87
C MET A 58 -5.45 -5.44 14.35
N ASP A 59 -4.73 -4.76 15.25
CA ASP A 59 -5.09 -4.66 16.66
C ASP A 59 -6.21 -3.64 16.88
N ASP A 60 -7.07 -3.89 17.89
CA ASP A 60 -8.09 -2.93 18.33
C ASP A 60 -7.49 -2.04 19.42
N ALA A 61 -6.54 -1.20 19.02
CA ALA A 61 -5.80 -0.33 19.92
C ALA A 61 -5.56 1.05 19.26
N PRO A 62 -5.44 2.12 20.07
CA PRO A 62 -5.08 3.44 19.55
C PRO A 62 -3.73 3.40 18.82
N SER A 63 -3.69 3.94 17.61
CA SER A 63 -2.50 4.05 16.77
C SER A 63 -2.59 5.30 15.90
N TYR A 64 -1.54 5.59 15.11
CA TYR A 64 -1.55 6.67 14.12
C TYR A 64 -2.54 6.42 12.96
N MET A 65 -2.99 5.18 12.79
CA MET A 65 -4.06 4.80 11.86
C MET A 65 -5.18 4.08 12.62
N PRO A 66 -6.46 4.28 12.22
CA PRO A 66 -7.56 3.52 12.82
C PRO A 66 -7.37 2.02 12.59
N PRO A 67 -7.79 1.17 13.55
CA PRO A 67 -7.81 -0.27 13.35
C PRO A 67 -8.56 -0.68 12.08
N ILE A 68 -8.11 -1.74 11.43
CA ILE A 68 -8.86 -2.35 10.32
C ILE A 68 -10.15 -2.95 10.91
N PRO A 69 -11.35 -2.55 10.42
CA PRO A 69 -12.59 -3.17 10.87
C PRO A 69 -12.64 -4.65 10.49
N LEU A 70 -13.17 -5.49 11.38
CA LEU A 70 -13.41 -6.89 11.04
C LEU A 70 -14.42 -7.01 9.89
N GLY A 71 -14.19 -7.97 8.99
CA GLY A 71 -15.01 -8.17 7.79
C GLY A 71 -14.66 -7.20 6.64
N THR A 72 -13.62 -6.38 6.77
CA THR A 72 -13.13 -5.52 5.68
C THR A 72 -11.80 -5.99 5.12
N SER A 73 -11.44 -5.53 3.91
CA SER A 73 -10.17 -5.89 3.27
C SER A 73 -8.98 -5.43 4.10
N VAL A 74 -7.95 -6.27 4.14
CA VAL A 74 -6.69 -5.96 4.82
C VAL A 74 -6.02 -4.78 4.14
N ARG A 75 -5.85 -3.68 4.87
CA ARG A 75 -5.22 -2.44 4.38
C ARG A 75 -3.78 -2.70 3.98
N ALA A 76 -3.37 -2.20 2.81
CA ALA A 76 -2.02 -2.30 2.28
C ALA A 76 -1.68 -1.14 1.36
N SER A 77 -0.42 -0.79 1.26
CA SER A 77 0.06 0.07 0.17
C SER A 77 0.03 -0.72 -1.13
N THR A 78 -0.53 -0.13 -2.19
CA THR A 78 -0.62 -0.78 -3.51
C THR A 78 -0.13 0.13 -4.62
N VAL A 79 0.23 -0.50 -5.74
CA VAL A 79 0.44 0.15 -7.03
C VAL A 79 -0.46 -0.54 -8.05
N GLY A 80 -1.19 0.25 -8.82
CA GLY A 80 -2.14 -0.25 -9.80
C GLY A 80 -2.49 0.77 -10.87
N GLU A 81 -3.46 0.41 -11.68
CA GLU A 81 -3.94 1.22 -12.80
C GLU A 81 -5.43 1.51 -12.63
N VAL A 82 -5.85 2.73 -12.92
CA VAL A 82 -7.25 3.15 -12.94
C VAL A 82 -7.95 2.46 -14.12
N VAL A 83 -8.95 1.64 -13.85
CA VAL A 83 -9.69 0.88 -14.87
C VAL A 83 -11.11 1.39 -15.12
N ALA A 84 -11.67 2.14 -14.17
CA ALA A 84 -12.91 2.89 -14.31
C ALA A 84 -12.84 4.16 -13.47
N SER A 85 -13.49 5.25 -13.90
CA SER A 85 -13.43 6.53 -13.20
C SER A 85 -14.69 7.36 -13.39
N LYS A 86 -15.12 8.01 -12.30
CA LYS A 86 -16.12 9.08 -12.27
C LYS A 86 -15.52 10.39 -11.75
N THR A 87 -14.24 10.63 -12.07
CA THR A 87 -13.54 11.90 -11.78
C THR A 87 -12.56 12.21 -12.91
N ALA A 88 -12.33 13.49 -13.19
CA ALA A 88 -11.33 13.92 -14.15
C ALA A 88 -9.90 13.85 -13.59
N ASP A 89 -9.73 13.84 -12.26
CA ASP A 89 -8.42 13.87 -11.60
C ASP A 89 -7.64 12.57 -11.81
N PHE A 90 -8.35 11.45 -11.98
CA PHE A 90 -7.78 10.12 -12.17
C PHE A 90 -8.40 9.43 -13.37
N PRO A 91 -7.97 9.76 -14.59
CA PRO A 91 -8.52 9.16 -15.82
C PRO A 91 -8.15 7.67 -15.92
N VAL A 92 -8.96 6.91 -16.66
CA VAL A 92 -8.67 5.49 -16.99
C VAL A 92 -7.32 5.38 -17.68
N GLY A 93 -6.51 4.39 -17.25
CA GLY A 93 -5.12 4.19 -17.70
C GLY A 93 -4.08 4.91 -16.84
N GLN A 94 -4.49 5.79 -15.92
CA GLN A 94 -3.59 6.44 -14.98
C GLN A 94 -3.05 5.41 -13.98
N TRP A 95 -1.72 5.32 -13.86
CA TRP A 95 -1.10 4.57 -12.78
C TRP A 95 -1.13 5.36 -11.47
N VAL A 96 -1.39 4.63 -10.38
CA VAL A 96 -1.51 5.20 -9.05
C VAL A 96 -0.77 4.36 -8.02
N SER A 97 -0.22 5.03 -7.01
CA SER A 97 0.25 4.42 -5.77
C SER A 97 -0.58 4.96 -4.61
N GLY A 98 -0.94 4.13 -3.65
CA GLY A 98 -1.77 4.57 -2.54
C GLY A 98 -1.96 3.56 -1.44
N LEU A 99 -2.62 4.01 -0.36
CA LEU A 99 -3.02 3.15 0.74
C LEU A 99 -4.42 2.60 0.44
N ASN A 100 -4.46 1.41 -0.10
CA ASN A 100 -5.65 0.68 -0.50
C ASN A 100 -5.79 -0.61 0.34
N ALA A 101 -5.96 -1.78 -0.31
CA ALA A 101 -6.10 -3.05 0.40
C ALA A 101 -5.55 -4.23 -0.41
N ILE A 102 -5.41 -5.39 0.23
CA ILE A 102 -5.09 -6.66 -0.43
C ILE A 102 -6.37 -7.18 -1.09
N GLU A 103 -6.60 -6.72 -2.30
CA GLU A 103 -7.73 -7.04 -3.17
C GLU A 103 -7.36 -6.75 -4.62
N GLU A 104 -8.06 -7.36 -5.58
CA GLU A 104 -7.76 -7.14 -7.00
C GLU A 104 -8.16 -5.74 -7.46
N TYR A 105 -9.28 -5.23 -6.92
CA TYR A 105 -9.80 -3.90 -7.26
C TYR A 105 -10.14 -3.13 -6.01
N SER A 106 -9.59 -1.92 -5.91
CA SER A 106 -9.89 -0.97 -4.82
C SER A 106 -10.63 0.25 -5.34
N VAL A 107 -11.66 0.68 -4.62
CA VAL A 107 -12.29 1.98 -4.85
C VAL A 107 -11.52 3.05 -4.10
N SER A 108 -11.19 4.13 -4.80
CA SER A 108 -10.57 5.32 -4.21
C SER A 108 -11.32 6.58 -4.66
N GLN A 109 -10.93 7.72 -4.13
CA GLN A 109 -11.55 9.02 -4.45
C GLN A 109 -10.51 10.13 -4.50
N SER A 110 -10.82 11.20 -5.21
CA SER A 110 -10.00 12.42 -5.23
C SER A 110 -9.84 12.98 -3.82
N GLY A 111 -8.61 13.36 -3.46
CA GLY A 111 -8.27 13.80 -2.10
C GLY A 111 -8.07 12.68 -1.08
N GLY A 112 -8.18 11.40 -1.48
CA GLY A 112 -7.83 10.23 -0.67
C GLY A 112 -6.33 9.97 -0.60
N PHE A 113 -5.96 8.74 -0.26
CA PHE A 113 -4.55 8.34 -0.09
C PHE A 113 -3.88 7.81 -1.38
N SER A 114 -4.51 8.02 -2.54
CA SER A 114 -3.96 7.63 -3.84
C SER A 114 -3.33 8.82 -4.55
N ALA A 115 -2.14 8.64 -5.09
CA ALA A 115 -1.40 9.61 -5.89
C ALA A 115 -1.14 9.07 -7.29
N ALA A 116 -1.27 9.93 -8.31
CA ALA A 116 -0.88 9.59 -9.67
C ALA A 116 0.64 9.40 -9.75
N ILE A 117 1.08 8.38 -10.46
CA ILE A 117 2.48 8.07 -10.68
C ILE A 117 2.76 7.86 -12.17
N ASP A 118 4.01 8.07 -12.56
CA ASP A 118 4.53 7.69 -13.87
C ASP A 118 5.42 6.44 -13.73
N PRO A 119 4.95 5.25 -14.11
CA PRO A 119 5.72 4.02 -13.97
C PRO A 119 6.90 3.96 -14.93
N THR A 120 7.00 4.84 -15.92
CA THR A 120 8.07 4.84 -16.93
C THR A 120 9.41 5.43 -16.42
N ILE A 121 9.37 6.20 -15.33
CA ILE A 121 10.58 6.83 -14.75
C ILE A 121 11.41 5.87 -13.90
N VAL A 122 10.93 4.64 -13.68
CA VAL A 122 11.57 3.63 -12.84
C VAL A 122 11.65 2.28 -13.55
N PRO A 123 12.63 1.42 -13.21
CA PRO A 123 12.76 0.08 -13.79
C PRO A 123 11.55 -0.83 -13.52
N SER A 124 10.83 -0.62 -12.42
CA SER A 124 9.64 -1.38 -12.04
C SER A 124 8.65 -0.50 -11.28
N PRO A 125 7.33 -0.63 -11.51
CA PRO A 125 6.31 0.07 -10.73
C PRO A 125 6.40 -0.22 -9.22
N THR A 126 6.97 -1.36 -8.81
CA THR A 126 7.19 -1.70 -7.39
C THR A 126 8.15 -0.75 -6.68
N ASN A 127 8.95 0.06 -7.42
CA ASN A 127 9.77 1.10 -6.83
C ASN A 127 8.94 2.14 -6.07
N PHE A 128 7.67 2.34 -6.44
CA PHE A 128 6.75 3.22 -5.70
C PHE A 128 6.24 2.62 -4.37
N LEU A 129 6.47 1.32 -4.14
CA LEU A 129 6.24 0.66 -2.85
C LEU A 129 7.53 0.54 -2.02
N SER A 130 8.69 0.85 -2.59
CA SER A 130 10.00 0.74 -1.95
C SER A 130 10.71 2.10 -1.89
N VAL A 131 11.70 2.33 -2.76
CA VAL A 131 12.58 3.51 -2.72
C VAL A 131 11.84 4.84 -2.91
N LEU A 132 10.80 4.90 -3.73
CA LEU A 132 9.95 6.07 -3.95
C LEU A 132 8.69 6.09 -3.07
N GLY A 133 8.53 5.13 -2.18
CA GLY A 133 7.41 5.00 -1.25
C GLY A 133 7.78 5.28 0.19
N ALA A 134 6.93 4.82 1.12
CA ALA A 134 7.10 5.02 2.56
C ALA A 134 8.43 4.44 3.08
N VAL A 135 8.91 3.35 2.51
CA VAL A 135 10.19 2.71 2.87
C VAL A 135 11.37 3.64 2.58
N GLY A 136 11.42 4.21 1.37
CA GLY A 136 12.47 5.15 0.97
C GLY A 136 12.43 6.44 1.75
N MET A 137 11.23 7.01 1.97
CA MET A 137 11.06 8.19 2.82
C MET A 137 11.54 7.92 4.25
N THR A 138 11.23 6.76 4.81
CA THR A 138 11.69 6.37 6.15
C THR A 138 13.22 6.29 6.21
N ALA A 139 13.86 5.67 5.21
CA ALA A 139 15.31 5.60 5.13
C ALA A 139 15.94 7.00 5.00
N TYR A 140 15.45 7.81 4.05
CA TYR A 140 15.94 9.15 3.76
C TYR A 140 15.85 10.07 4.98
N PHE A 141 14.65 10.27 5.51
CA PHE A 141 14.44 11.16 6.64
C PHE A 141 15.09 10.64 7.92
N GLY A 142 15.02 9.34 8.19
CA GLY A 142 15.65 8.73 9.36
C GLY A 142 17.16 8.90 9.36
N TYR A 143 17.81 8.67 8.23
CA TYR A 143 19.25 8.75 8.13
C TYR A 143 19.75 10.18 7.96
N LEU A 144 19.24 10.92 6.97
CA LEU A 144 19.78 12.23 6.62
C LEU A 144 19.28 13.36 7.52
N GLU A 145 17.97 13.35 7.88
CA GLU A 145 17.38 14.46 8.63
C GLU A 145 17.40 14.26 10.15
N VAL A 146 17.31 13.01 10.62
CA VAL A 146 17.31 12.70 12.06
C VAL A 146 18.73 12.40 12.54
N CYS A 147 19.44 11.44 11.91
CA CYS A 147 20.81 11.08 12.31
C CYS A 147 21.82 12.15 11.92
N LYS A 148 21.64 12.85 10.78
CA LYS A 148 22.51 13.91 10.27
C LYS A 148 23.99 13.50 10.23
N PRO A 149 24.33 12.40 9.52
CA PRO A 149 25.68 11.88 9.49
C PRO A 149 26.68 12.89 8.95
N GLN A 150 27.89 12.86 9.51
CA GLN A 150 28.99 13.74 9.08
C GLN A 150 30.08 12.91 8.40
N PRO A 151 30.87 13.52 7.51
CA PRO A 151 32.05 12.85 6.93
C PRO A 151 32.98 12.30 8.01
N GLY A 152 33.26 11.01 7.96
CA GLY A 152 34.09 10.29 8.93
C GLY A 152 33.33 9.58 10.04
N ASP A 153 32.00 9.74 10.11
CA ASP A 153 31.19 8.99 11.07
C ASP A 153 31.20 7.47 10.75
N VAL A 154 31.15 6.67 11.80
CA VAL A 154 30.93 5.23 11.70
C VAL A 154 29.46 4.94 11.95
N VAL A 155 28.77 4.41 10.95
CA VAL A 155 27.34 4.16 10.99
C VAL A 155 27.08 2.66 11.14
N MET A 156 26.27 2.29 12.14
CA MET A 156 25.77 0.93 12.31
C MET A 156 24.27 0.89 11.96
N VAL A 157 23.92 0.02 11.03
CA VAL A 157 22.51 -0.20 10.60
C VAL A 157 22.05 -1.55 11.12
N THR A 158 21.05 -1.55 12.03
CA THR A 158 20.37 -2.78 12.45
C THR A 158 19.29 -3.15 11.43
N GLY A 159 19.07 -4.46 11.23
CA GLY A 159 18.11 -4.92 10.20
C GLY A 159 18.53 -4.51 8.79
N ALA A 160 19.82 -4.46 8.49
CA ALA A 160 20.39 -3.99 7.23
C ALA A 160 19.92 -4.77 5.98
N ALA A 161 19.45 -6.01 6.15
CA ALA A 161 18.84 -6.80 5.07
C ALA A 161 17.34 -6.52 4.88
N GLY A 162 16.71 -5.74 5.76
CA GLY A 162 15.32 -5.33 5.65
C GLY A 162 15.11 -4.18 4.64
N ALA A 163 13.86 -3.89 4.31
CA ALA A 163 13.51 -2.90 3.29
C ALA A 163 14.10 -1.51 3.58
N VAL A 164 13.93 -0.99 4.80
CA VAL A 164 14.48 0.33 5.19
C VAL A 164 16.01 0.25 5.35
N GLY A 165 16.52 -0.76 6.09
CA GLY A 165 17.94 -0.86 6.39
C GLY A 165 18.82 -1.00 5.15
N SER A 166 18.36 -1.73 4.13
CA SER A 166 19.08 -1.88 2.87
C SER A 166 19.17 -0.57 2.08
N LEU A 167 18.18 0.31 2.19
CA LEU A 167 18.21 1.64 1.55
C LEU A 167 19.10 2.62 2.32
N VAL A 168 19.17 2.51 3.66
CA VAL A 168 20.12 3.32 4.46
C VAL A 168 21.57 2.97 4.12
N GLY A 169 21.86 1.71 3.79
CA GLY A 169 23.21 1.25 3.45
C GLY A 169 23.70 1.64 2.06
N GLN A 170 22.83 2.17 1.20
CA GLN A 170 23.17 2.64 -0.15
C GLN A 170 23.46 4.14 -0.21
#